data_b23000a00658e0b8ff714a8bf689be4c
#
_entry.id   b23000a00658e0b8ff714a8bf689be4c
#
_cell.length_a   1.000
_cell.length_b   1.000
_cell.length_c   1.000
_cell.angle_alpha   90.00
_cell.angle_beta   90.00
_cell.angle_gamma   90.00
#
_symmetry.space_group_name_H-M   'P 1'
#
loop_
_entity.id
_entity.type
_entity.pdbx_description
1 polymer ?
#
loop_
_entity_poly.entity_id
_entity_poly.type
_entity_poly.pdbx_seq_one_letter_code
_entity_poly.pdbx_strand_id
1 'polypeptide(L)'
;MTAAVNSKLVTRIFSSSDQPTKAIIGLHGWTGDEHVFEPVAKMMNIDDAQWFFPRAPYKADSGKGYSWFSGTDETGWDIEKTKFGIHQLLANIRSEGFSPKNFFLIGFSQGASLAMEIALRLPYAIGGIVPIAGFIKFKDALANE
;
A
#
# COMPACT_ATOMS: atom_id res chain seq x y z
N MET A 1 -6.09 -13.67 26.51
CA MET A 1 -5.40 -12.56 25.83
C MET A 1 -4.98 -13.00 24.45
N THR A 2 -5.68 -12.57 23.45
CA THR A 2 -5.16 -12.65 22.09
C THR A 2 -3.96 -11.73 22.03
N ALA A 3 -2.77 -12.28 21.75
CA ALA A 3 -1.62 -11.44 21.44
C ALA A 3 -2.04 -10.45 20.36
N ALA A 4 -1.87 -9.15 20.64
CA ALA A 4 -2.05 -8.14 19.63
C ALA A 4 -1.14 -8.55 18.45
N VAL A 5 -1.74 -8.94 17.33
CA VAL A 5 -0.99 -9.19 16.11
C VAL A 5 -0.30 -7.87 15.81
N ASN A 6 1.01 -7.84 15.91
CA ASN A 6 1.78 -6.65 15.57
C ASN A 6 1.67 -6.49 14.05
N SER A 7 0.64 -5.78 13.64
CA SER A 7 0.24 -5.59 12.25
C SER A 7 0.88 -4.37 11.62
N LYS A 8 1.79 -3.72 12.35
CA LYS A 8 2.54 -2.58 11.83
C LYS A 8 3.46 -3.06 10.72
N LEU A 9 3.21 -2.57 9.52
CA LEU A 9 4.07 -2.85 8.36
C LEU A 9 5.42 -2.16 8.53
N VAL A 10 6.50 -2.87 8.24
CA VAL A 10 7.82 -2.26 8.11
C VAL A 10 7.73 -1.23 6.99
N THR A 11 8.01 0.02 7.28
CA THR A 11 7.79 1.12 6.34
C THR A 11 9.03 2.00 6.27
N ARG A 12 9.52 2.18 5.06
CA ARG A 12 10.59 3.12 4.75
C ARG A 12 9.99 4.48 4.41
N ILE A 13 10.66 5.57 4.77
CA ILE A 13 10.18 6.93 4.55
C ILE A 13 11.23 7.73 3.78
N PHE A 14 10.79 8.50 2.79
CA PHE A 14 11.59 9.44 2.02
C PHE A 14 10.82 10.74 1.84
N SER A 15 11.42 11.88 2.22
CA SER A 15 10.81 13.21 2.05
C SER A 15 11.58 14.03 1.04
N SER A 16 10.85 14.73 0.16
CA SER A 16 11.41 15.73 -0.77
C SER A 16 11.35 17.16 -0.20
N SER A 17 10.82 17.33 1.01
CA SER A 17 10.59 18.62 1.64
C SER A 17 10.68 18.49 3.16
N ASP A 18 11.02 19.56 3.85
CA ASP A 18 11.06 19.63 5.31
C ASP A 18 9.63 19.68 5.91
N GLN A 19 8.68 20.21 5.16
CA GLN A 19 7.27 20.29 5.58
C GLN A 19 6.35 19.79 4.45
N PRO A 20 6.38 18.49 4.14
CA PRO A 20 5.59 17.95 3.04
C PRO A 20 4.09 18.00 3.37
N THR A 21 3.29 18.31 2.35
CA THR A 21 1.82 18.30 2.46
C THR A 21 1.17 17.09 1.80
N LYS A 22 1.89 16.43 0.88
CA LYS A 22 1.43 15.22 0.19
C LYS A 22 2.03 13.98 0.84
N ALA A 23 1.19 12.97 1.05
CA ALA A 23 1.61 11.64 1.47
C ALA A 23 1.44 10.68 0.31
N ILE A 24 2.54 10.12 -0.19
CA ILE A 24 2.52 9.17 -1.29
C ILE A 24 2.92 7.80 -0.76
N ILE A 25 2.05 6.82 -0.91
CA ILE A 25 2.29 5.46 -0.49
C ILE A 25 2.68 4.62 -1.72
N GLY A 26 3.93 4.16 -1.75
CA GLY A 26 4.48 3.34 -2.82
C GLY A 26 4.35 1.86 -2.49
N LEU A 27 3.57 1.13 -3.28
CA LEU A 27 3.24 -0.28 -3.06
C LEU A 27 4.00 -1.14 -4.06
N HIS A 28 4.95 -1.92 -3.57
CA HIS A 28 5.77 -2.81 -4.40
C HIS A 28 4.96 -3.96 -5.00
N GLY A 29 5.52 -4.59 -6.03
CA GLY A 29 4.94 -5.79 -6.62
C GLY A 29 5.29 -7.06 -5.84
N TRP A 30 4.79 -8.20 -6.31
CA TRP A 30 5.11 -9.52 -5.77
C TRP A 30 6.63 -9.76 -5.80
N THR A 31 7.17 -10.30 -4.72
CA THR A 31 8.60 -10.49 -4.47
C THR A 31 9.41 -9.22 -4.17
N GLY A 32 8.74 -8.06 -4.09
CA GLY A 32 9.38 -6.81 -3.70
C GLY A 32 9.49 -6.64 -2.18
N ASP A 33 9.97 -5.47 -1.78
CA ASP A 33 10.10 -5.05 -0.40
C ASP A 33 10.01 -3.51 -0.27
N GLU A 34 10.28 -2.99 0.90
CA GLU A 34 10.24 -1.56 1.20
C GLU A 34 11.32 -0.72 0.51
N HIS A 35 12.25 -1.34 -0.18
CA HIS A 35 13.36 -0.64 -0.85
C HIS A 35 13.15 -0.42 -2.35
N VAL A 36 12.37 -1.27 -3.00
CA VAL A 36 12.32 -1.32 -4.48
C VAL A 36 11.70 -0.08 -5.11
N PHE A 37 10.82 0.62 -4.41
CA PHE A 37 10.12 1.77 -4.96
C PHE A 37 10.87 3.11 -4.77
N GLU A 38 11.80 3.19 -3.83
CA GLU A 38 12.50 4.42 -3.50
C GLU A 38 13.28 5.02 -4.67
N PRO A 39 14.01 4.26 -5.49
CA PRO A 39 14.67 4.81 -6.69
C PRO A 39 13.68 5.46 -7.67
N VAL A 40 12.51 4.85 -7.84
CA VAL A 40 11.44 5.40 -8.69
C VAL A 40 10.93 6.72 -8.12
N ALA A 41 10.69 6.78 -6.82
CA ALA A 41 10.26 8.00 -6.15
C ALA A 41 11.26 9.15 -6.34
N LYS A 42 12.55 8.87 -6.22
CA LYS A 42 13.61 9.86 -6.45
C LYS A 42 13.65 10.34 -7.91
N MET A 43 13.44 9.45 -8.86
CA MET A 43 13.38 9.79 -10.29
C MET A 43 12.15 10.64 -10.62
N MET A 44 11.02 10.40 -9.99
CA MET A 44 9.80 11.16 -10.19
C MET A 44 9.93 12.62 -9.74
N ASN A 45 10.78 12.87 -8.76
CA ASN A 45 11.09 14.20 -8.25
C ASN A 45 9.85 15.06 -7.96
N ILE A 46 8.89 14.47 -7.25
CA ILE A 46 7.65 15.18 -6.88
C ILE A 46 7.94 16.09 -5.70
N ASP A 47 7.63 17.36 -5.88
CA ASP A 47 7.81 18.38 -4.86
C ASP A 47 6.79 18.22 -3.72
N ASP A 48 7.18 18.65 -2.53
CA ASP A 48 6.30 18.76 -1.37
C ASP A 48 5.64 17.41 -0.98
N ALA A 49 6.40 16.33 -1.07
CA ALA A 49 5.91 14.99 -0.81
C ALA A 49 6.74 14.24 0.22
N GLN A 50 6.06 13.50 1.07
CA GLN A 50 6.65 12.45 1.87
C GLN A 50 6.17 11.11 1.34
N TRP A 51 7.12 10.25 1.01
CA TRP A 51 6.87 8.90 0.52
C TRP A 51 6.93 7.91 1.68
N PHE A 52 6.00 6.96 1.63
CA PHE A 52 5.93 5.83 2.55
C PHE A 52 5.98 4.54 1.73
N PHE A 53 6.95 3.69 2.03
CA PHE A 53 7.16 2.42 1.32
C PHE A 53 6.95 1.26 2.29
N PRO A 54 5.71 0.79 2.48
CA PRO A 54 5.47 -0.36 3.34
C PRO A 54 5.92 -1.66 2.68
N ARG A 55 6.47 -2.57 3.50
CA ARG A 55 6.71 -3.94 3.11
C ARG A 55 5.43 -4.75 3.27
N ALA A 56 5.09 -5.55 2.26
CA ALA A 56 3.98 -6.47 2.35
C ALA A 56 4.17 -7.48 3.49
N PRO A 57 3.10 -7.91 4.18
CA PRO A 57 3.23 -8.70 5.41
C PRO A 57 3.47 -10.20 5.21
N TYR A 58 3.20 -10.73 4.01
CA TYR A 58 3.38 -12.15 3.74
C TYR A 58 4.70 -12.39 3.02
N LYS A 59 5.37 -13.51 3.32
CA LYS A 59 6.51 -13.95 2.51
C LYS A 59 6.01 -14.45 1.16
N ALA A 60 6.71 -14.10 0.09
CA ALA A 60 6.37 -14.59 -1.24
C ALA A 60 6.73 -16.08 -1.37
N ASP A 61 5.89 -16.84 -2.05
CA ASP A 61 6.07 -18.30 -2.24
C ASP A 61 7.35 -18.64 -3.01
N SER A 62 7.88 -17.72 -3.79
CA SER A 62 9.15 -17.88 -4.50
C SER A 62 10.38 -17.99 -3.59
N GLY A 63 10.22 -17.73 -2.28
CA GLY A 63 11.30 -17.70 -1.31
C GLY A 63 12.08 -16.39 -1.26
N LYS A 64 11.72 -15.41 -2.09
CA LYS A 64 12.33 -14.08 -2.11
C LYS A 64 11.26 -13.01 -2.00
N GLY A 65 11.53 -12.00 -1.14
CA GLY A 65 10.66 -10.84 -0.99
C GLY A 65 9.31 -11.16 -0.39
N TYR A 66 8.36 -10.26 -0.62
CA TYR A 66 7.09 -10.24 0.09
C TYR A 66 5.90 -10.13 -0.85
N SER A 67 4.73 -10.47 -0.32
CA SER A 67 3.46 -10.48 -1.07
C SER A 67 2.37 -9.77 -0.27
N TRP A 68 1.52 -9.04 -0.96
CA TRP A 68 0.33 -8.41 -0.37
C TRP A 68 -0.81 -9.40 -0.18
N PHE A 69 -0.79 -10.50 -0.90
CA PHE A 69 -1.81 -11.55 -0.86
C PHE A 69 -1.17 -12.89 -0.52
N SER A 70 -1.86 -13.71 0.26
CA SER A 70 -1.45 -15.07 0.58
C SER A 70 -2.52 -16.07 0.12
N GLY A 71 -2.11 -17.21 -0.42
CA GLY A 71 -3.01 -18.23 -0.93
C GLY A 71 -2.93 -18.41 -2.44
N THR A 72 -3.96 -19.06 -2.98
CA THR A 72 -4.12 -19.35 -4.43
C THR A 72 -5.58 -19.18 -4.83
N ASP A 73 -5.84 -19.21 -6.13
CA ASP A 73 -7.22 -19.21 -6.65
C ASP A 73 -8.01 -20.45 -6.18
N GLU A 74 -7.33 -21.55 -5.91
CA GLU A 74 -7.94 -22.80 -5.44
C GLU A 74 -8.24 -22.77 -3.94
N THR A 75 -7.30 -22.23 -3.12
CA THR A 75 -7.44 -22.19 -1.65
C THR A 75 -8.16 -20.94 -1.15
N GLY A 76 -8.34 -19.95 -2.03
CA GLY A 76 -8.76 -18.61 -1.68
C GLY A 76 -7.57 -17.72 -1.30
N TRP A 77 -7.80 -16.43 -1.35
CA TRP A 77 -6.79 -15.42 -1.05
C TRP A 77 -7.01 -14.80 0.30
N ASP A 78 -5.97 -14.76 1.13
CA ASP A 78 -5.95 -14.04 2.40
C ASP A 78 -5.27 -12.69 2.21
N ILE A 79 -5.94 -11.64 2.65
CA ILE A 79 -5.49 -10.25 2.55
C ILE A 79 -5.62 -9.51 3.90
N GLU A 80 -6.02 -10.22 4.96
CA GLU A 80 -6.39 -9.59 6.24
C GLU A 80 -5.22 -8.82 6.88
N LYS A 81 -4.03 -9.38 6.91
CA LYS A 81 -2.85 -8.68 7.44
C LYS A 81 -2.51 -7.43 6.63
N THR A 82 -2.65 -7.51 5.32
CA THR A 82 -2.43 -6.37 4.42
C THR A 82 -3.45 -5.27 4.66
N LYS A 83 -4.74 -5.61 4.69
CA LYS A 83 -5.79 -4.63 4.98
C LYS A 83 -5.56 -3.93 6.30
N PHE A 84 -5.35 -4.69 7.34
CA PHE A 84 -5.12 -4.13 8.67
C PHE A 84 -3.89 -3.23 8.70
N GLY A 85 -2.77 -3.70 8.16
CA GLY A 85 -1.51 -2.95 8.14
C GLY A 85 -1.61 -1.64 7.34
N ILE A 86 -2.25 -1.67 6.17
CA ILE A 86 -2.45 -0.47 5.35
C ILE A 86 -3.40 0.51 6.02
N HIS A 87 -4.52 0.05 6.57
CA HIS A 87 -5.43 0.94 7.29
C HIS A 87 -4.76 1.59 8.50
N GLN A 88 -3.95 0.86 9.23
CA GLN A 88 -3.16 1.41 10.33
C GLN A 88 -2.15 2.44 9.86
N LEU A 89 -1.46 2.16 8.75
CA LEU A 89 -0.51 3.11 8.13
C LEU A 89 -1.22 4.41 7.74
N LEU A 90 -2.35 4.32 7.06
CA LEU A 90 -3.14 5.51 6.66
C LEU A 90 -3.62 6.30 7.88
N ALA A 91 -4.06 5.63 8.94
CA ALA A 91 -4.47 6.28 10.18
C ALA A 91 -3.29 7.01 10.85
N ASN A 92 -2.11 6.41 10.87
CA ASN A 92 -0.90 7.03 11.40
C ASN A 92 -0.48 8.24 10.58
N ILE A 93 -0.51 8.14 9.26
CA ILE A 93 -0.21 9.27 8.35
C ILE A 93 -1.17 10.43 8.60
N ARG A 94 -2.45 10.12 8.75
CA ARG A 94 -3.46 11.13 9.08
C ARG A 94 -3.20 11.79 10.44
N SER A 95 -2.79 11.03 11.44
CA SER A 95 -2.46 11.56 12.77
C SER A 95 -1.23 12.46 12.77
N GLU A 96 -0.34 12.31 11.80
CA GLU A 96 0.81 13.18 11.59
C GLU A 96 0.45 14.52 10.93
N GLY A 97 -0.81 14.71 10.54
CA GLY A 97 -1.32 15.98 10.02
C GLY A 97 -1.61 15.99 8.52
N PHE A 98 -1.39 14.89 7.80
CA PHE A 98 -1.73 14.81 6.38
C PHE A 98 -3.24 14.66 6.20
N SER A 99 -3.82 15.48 5.33
CA SER A 99 -5.23 15.37 4.96
C SER A 99 -5.43 14.21 3.98
N PRO A 100 -6.51 13.40 4.12
CA PRO A 100 -6.80 12.32 3.16
C PRO A 100 -6.85 12.75 1.71
N LYS A 101 -7.33 13.95 1.41
CA LYS A 101 -7.32 14.48 0.04
C LYS A 101 -5.92 14.64 -0.57
N ASN A 102 -4.87 14.59 0.25
CA ASN A 102 -3.48 14.63 -0.16
C ASN A 102 -2.79 13.27 -0.05
N PHE A 103 -3.55 12.19 0.10
CA PHE A 103 -3.05 10.82 0.02
C PHE A 103 -3.06 10.36 -1.42
N PHE A 104 -1.96 9.75 -1.86
CA PHE A 104 -1.81 9.16 -3.18
C PHE A 104 -1.25 7.76 -3.05
N LEU A 105 -1.85 6.80 -3.71
CA LEU A 105 -1.34 5.43 -3.76
C LEU A 105 -0.75 5.18 -5.14
N ILE A 106 0.51 4.79 -5.18
CA ILE A 106 1.17 4.36 -6.42
C ILE A 106 1.57 2.91 -6.23
N GLY A 107 1.16 2.04 -7.14
CA GLY A 107 1.47 0.62 -7.06
C GLY A 107 1.87 0.05 -8.40
N PHE A 108 2.72 -0.97 -8.36
CA PHE A 108 3.14 -1.72 -9.53
C PHE A 108 2.71 -3.18 -9.41
N SER A 109 2.08 -3.72 -10.46
CA SER A 109 1.63 -5.12 -10.55
C SER A 109 0.72 -5.49 -9.37
N GLN A 110 1.14 -6.39 -8.47
CA GLN A 110 0.37 -6.74 -7.27
C GLN A 110 0.09 -5.51 -6.39
N GLY A 111 1.04 -4.59 -6.28
CA GLY A 111 0.85 -3.31 -5.57
C GLY A 111 -0.20 -2.41 -6.22
N ALA A 112 -0.32 -2.45 -7.54
CA ALA A 112 -1.37 -1.73 -8.26
C ALA A 112 -2.75 -2.32 -7.97
N SER A 113 -2.87 -3.64 -7.94
CA SER A 113 -4.09 -4.33 -7.54
C SER A 113 -4.50 -3.98 -6.11
N LEU A 114 -3.53 -3.91 -5.20
CA LEU A 114 -3.77 -3.47 -3.84
C LEU A 114 -4.22 -2.01 -3.76
N ALA A 115 -3.59 -1.12 -4.51
CA ALA A 115 -3.97 0.31 -4.52
C ALA A 115 -5.44 0.48 -4.92
N MET A 116 -5.89 -0.23 -5.94
CA MET A 116 -7.29 -0.21 -6.37
C MET A 116 -8.22 -0.80 -5.29
N GLU A 117 -7.85 -1.92 -4.70
CA GLU A 117 -8.63 -2.58 -3.65
C GLU A 117 -8.82 -1.65 -2.43
N ILE A 118 -7.76 -0.99 -2.00
CA ILE A 118 -7.81 -0.06 -0.87
C ILE A 118 -8.66 1.16 -1.22
N ALA A 119 -8.40 1.81 -2.35
CA ALA A 119 -9.08 3.05 -2.72
C ALA A 119 -10.59 2.85 -2.89
N LEU A 120 -11.01 1.73 -3.49
CA LEU A 120 -12.43 1.43 -3.71
C LEU A 120 -13.21 1.16 -2.42
N ARG A 121 -12.52 0.80 -1.34
CA ARG A 121 -13.17 0.43 -0.07
C ARG A 121 -12.97 1.43 1.05
N LEU A 122 -12.18 2.49 0.84
CA LEU A 122 -12.01 3.53 1.86
C LEU A 122 -13.32 4.29 2.09
N PRO A 123 -13.66 4.60 3.36
CA PRO A 123 -14.87 5.34 3.69
C PRO A 123 -14.76 6.85 3.42
N TYR A 124 -13.65 7.29 2.83
CA TYR A 124 -13.38 8.69 2.49
C TYR A 124 -12.62 8.78 1.16
N ALA A 125 -12.71 9.93 0.52
CA ALA A 125 -11.98 10.21 -0.71
C ALA A 125 -10.51 10.51 -0.41
N ILE A 126 -9.63 10.06 -1.30
CA ILE A 126 -8.21 10.38 -1.29
C ILE A 126 -7.83 11.20 -2.54
N GLY A 127 -6.57 11.68 -2.59
CA GLY A 127 -6.10 12.49 -3.71
C GLY A 127 -6.08 11.77 -5.05
N GLY A 128 -5.70 10.51 -5.06
CA GLY A 128 -5.69 9.69 -6.27
C GLY A 128 -4.91 8.41 -6.14
N ILE A 129 -4.97 7.61 -7.19
CA ILE A 129 -4.20 6.37 -7.32
C ILE A 129 -3.51 6.33 -8.69
N VAL A 130 -2.34 5.71 -8.74
CA VAL A 130 -1.60 5.42 -9.96
C VAL A 130 -1.31 3.93 -10.01
N PRO A 131 -2.25 3.12 -10.52
CA PRO A 131 -2.08 1.68 -10.64
C PRO A 131 -1.34 1.34 -11.94
N ILE A 132 -0.13 0.79 -11.81
CA ILE A 132 0.70 0.43 -12.96
C ILE A 132 0.71 -1.07 -13.13
N ALA A 133 0.20 -1.56 -14.25
CA ALA A 133 0.19 -2.98 -14.63
C ALA A 133 -0.52 -3.90 -13.62
N GLY A 134 -1.61 -3.43 -13.01
CA GLY A 134 -2.46 -4.19 -12.10
C GLY A 134 -3.83 -4.51 -12.67
N PHE A 135 -4.64 -5.22 -11.87
CA PHE A 135 -6.02 -5.53 -12.21
C PHE A 135 -6.86 -5.58 -10.92
N ILE A 136 -8.17 -5.42 -11.06
CA ILE A 136 -9.09 -5.52 -9.91
C ILE A 136 -9.24 -6.99 -9.54
N LYS A 137 -8.64 -7.38 -8.41
CA LYS A 137 -8.57 -8.79 -7.99
C LYS A 137 -9.89 -9.33 -7.46
N PHE A 138 -10.63 -8.52 -6.71
CA PHE A 138 -11.87 -8.92 -6.05
C PHE A 138 -13.10 -8.24 -6.67
N LYS A 139 -13.17 -8.22 -7.99
CA LYS A 139 -14.23 -7.54 -8.75
C LYS A 139 -15.64 -8.06 -8.44
N ASP A 140 -15.78 -9.35 -8.17
CA ASP A 140 -17.08 -9.96 -7.89
C ASP A 140 -17.65 -9.49 -6.55
N ALA A 141 -16.80 -9.22 -5.57
CA ALA A 141 -17.20 -8.63 -4.29
C ALA A 141 -17.71 -7.19 -4.49
N LEU A 142 -17.07 -6.42 -5.38
CA LEU A 142 -17.48 -5.04 -5.68
C LEU A 142 -18.85 -4.96 -6.39
N ALA A 143 -19.17 -5.96 -7.20
CA ALA A 143 -20.46 -6.00 -7.93
C ALA A 143 -21.67 -6.14 -7.01
N ASN A 144 -21.47 -6.52 -5.75
CA ASN A 144 -22.51 -6.75 -4.76
C ASN A 144 -22.60 -5.62 -3.70
N GLU A 145 -21.79 -4.58 -3.83
CA GLU A 145 -21.79 -3.38 -2.98
C GLU A 145 -22.50 -2.22 -3.69
#